data_1bec2ae54e54de4a55c1b3eda6d24a57
#
_entry.id   1bec2ae54e54de4a55c1b3eda6d24a57
#
_cell.length_a   1.000
_cell.length_b   1.000
_cell.length_c   1.000
_cell.angle_alpha   90.00
_cell.angle_beta   90.00
_cell.angle_gamma   90.00
#
_symmetry.space_group_name_H-M   'P 1'
#
loop_
_entity.id
_entity.type
_entity.pdbx_description
1 polymer ?
#
loop_
_entity_poly.entity_id
_entity_poly.type
_entity_poly.pdbx_seq_one_letter_code
_entity_poly.pdbx_strand_id
1 'polypeptide(L)'
;MGKEPESKTKILVIDDEKSVADILKDLISGRERSVDVCYDGLAAIDRIQRGNYDLIIVDLVIPGVGGLDVLKYAKEINPNTVVIIITGYASLETAIIAVREGAYDYIRKPCKLEEIKIAVENAIDKINLSKENRKLIGKLEDAYRELMTLKKEKGQGGKIASVNFFSSNMPTLDYLYSGSYPSGNLVDKLKALSSLRKKGMLTESEFIRFKAYLLEKAGNER
;
A
#
# COMPACT_ATOMS: atom_id res chain seq x y z
N MET A 1 -2.42 -28.10 13.55
CA MET A 1 -1.85 -26.95 12.79
C MET A 1 -2.12 -25.70 13.65
N GLY A 2 -1.08 -25.27 14.40
CA GLY A 2 -1.18 -24.06 15.23
C GLY A 2 -1.30 -22.83 14.35
N LYS A 3 -2.35 -22.02 14.54
CA LYS A 3 -2.40 -20.66 13.99
C LYS A 3 -1.21 -19.92 14.60
N GLU A 4 -0.30 -19.43 13.76
CA GLU A 4 0.67 -18.41 14.20
C GLU A 4 -0.12 -17.27 14.84
N PRO A 5 0.37 -16.70 15.95
CA PRO A 5 -0.32 -15.58 16.60
C PRO A 5 -0.44 -14.45 15.56
N GLU A 6 -1.64 -14.13 15.15
CA GLU A 6 -1.92 -12.99 14.28
C GLU A 6 -1.35 -11.75 14.97
N SER A 7 -0.43 -11.06 14.30
CA SER A 7 0.18 -9.85 14.85
C SER A 7 -0.91 -8.81 15.06
N LYS A 8 -1.05 -8.32 16.29
CA LYS A 8 -2.02 -7.28 16.63
C LYS A 8 -1.88 -6.07 15.70
N THR A 9 -3.00 -5.52 15.28
CA THR A 9 -3.01 -4.24 14.55
C THR A 9 -2.53 -3.12 15.46
N LYS A 10 -1.44 -2.45 15.09
CA LYS A 10 -0.86 -1.34 15.86
C LYS A 10 -1.46 -0.02 15.42
N ILE A 11 -2.05 0.69 16.37
CA ILE A 11 -2.77 1.95 16.14
C ILE A 11 -2.11 3.05 16.95
N LEU A 12 -1.90 4.22 16.33
CA LEU A 12 -1.45 5.43 17.00
C LEU A 12 -2.55 6.49 16.93
N VAL A 13 -2.95 7.00 18.09
CA VAL A 13 -3.88 8.14 18.21
C VAL A 13 -3.09 9.37 18.58
N ILE A 14 -3.32 10.49 17.88
CA ILE A 14 -2.59 11.75 18.04
C ILE A 14 -3.63 12.87 18.15
N ASP A 15 -3.82 13.38 19.35
CA ASP A 15 -4.73 14.48 19.65
C ASP A 15 -4.22 15.19 20.91
N ASP A 16 -4.11 16.50 20.90
CA ASP A 16 -3.60 17.30 22.03
C ASP A 16 -4.60 17.36 23.20
N GLU A 17 -5.88 17.12 22.92
CA GLU A 17 -6.91 17.00 23.92
C GLU A 17 -6.95 15.57 24.50
N LYS A 18 -6.38 15.39 25.71
CA LYS A 18 -6.27 14.09 26.38
C LYS A 18 -7.61 13.37 26.49
N SER A 19 -8.69 14.10 26.80
CA SER A 19 -10.04 13.52 26.91
C SER A 19 -10.52 12.90 25.60
N VAL A 20 -10.23 13.55 24.45
CA VAL A 20 -10.55 13.03 23.11
C VAL A 20 -9.69 11.81 22.79
N ALA A 21 -8.38 11.92 23.01
CA ALA A 21 -7.46 10.81 22.78
C ALA A 21 -7.81 9.55 23.61
N ASP A 22 -8.19 9.73 24.87
CA ASP A 22 -8.61 8.62 25.76
C ASP A 22 -9.92 7.99 25.29
N ILE A 23 -10.93 8.80 24.92
CA ILE A 23 -12.18 8.32 24.35
C ILE A 23 -11.94 7.52 23.06
N LEU A 24 -11.09 8.03 22.17
CA LEU A 24 -10.73 7.33 20.92
C LEU A 24 -10.02 6.01 21.24
N LYS A 25 -9.07 6.03 22.17
CA LYS A 25 -8.36 4.82 22.61
C LYS A 25 -9.34 3.76 23.12
N ASP A 26 -10.27 4.14 24.00
CA ASP A 26 -11.26 3.20 24.56
C ASP A 26 -12.20 2.67 23.48
N LEU A 27 -12.66 3.53 22.57
CA LEU A 27 -13.55 3.19 21.47
C LEU A 27 -12.95 2.13 20.52
N ILE A 28 -11.65 2.26 20.23
CA ILE A 28 -10.96 1.44 19.22
C ILE A 28 -10.16 0.28 19.81
N SER A 29 -10.04 0.21 21.15
CA SER A 29 -9.35 -0.88 21.84
C SER A 29 -10.03 -2.22 21.60
N GLY A 30 -9.24 -3.30 21.52
CA GLY A 30 -9.76 -4.65 21.30
C GLY A 30 -8.68 -5.73 21.47
N ARG A 31 -9.08 -7.00 21.49
CA ARG A 31 -8.17 -8.14 21.73
C ARG A 31 -7.03 -8.23 20.71
N GLU A 32 -7.29 -7.83 19.46
CA GLU A 32 -6.36 -7.92 18.34
C GLU A 32 -5.75 -6.55 17.97
N ARG A 33 -5.85 -5.58 18.85
CA ARG A 33 -5.40 -4.21 18.66
C ARG A 33 -4.47 -3.76 19.77
N SER A 34 -3.46 -2.98 19.40
CA SER A 34 -2.58 -2.28 20.34
C SER A 34 -2.66 -0.79 20.04
N VAL A 35 -3.13 0.01 21.01
CA VAL A 35 -3.38 1.44 20.81
C VAL A 35 -2.43 2.24 21.68
N ASP A 36 -1.58 3.02 21.01
CA ASP A 36 -0.71 4.02 21.62
C ASP A 36 -1.31 5.42 21.42
N VAL A 37 -1.00 6.33 22.33
CA VAL A 37 -1.49 7.72 22.30
C VAL A 37 -0.33 8.70 22.37
N CYS A 38 -0.38 9.75 21.55
CA CYS A 38 0.49 10.92 21.62
C CYS A 38 -0.35 12.20 21.71
N TYR A 39 0.23 13.25 22.25
CA TYR A 39 -0.46 14.53 22.46
C TYR A 39 0.19 15.69 21.70
N ASP A 40 1.22 15.43 20.93
CA ASP A 40 1.90 16.39 20.08
C ASP A 40 2.54 15.74 18.85
N GLY A 41 2.77 16.53 17.81
CA GLY A 41 3.27 16.03 16.53
C GLY A 41 4.72 15.57 16.57
N LEU A 42 5.59 16.15 17.40
CA LEU A 42 6.99 15.73 17.50
C LEU A 42 7.11 14.34 18.13
N ALA A 43 6.37 14.12 19.24
CA ALA A 43 6.28 12.80 19.86
C ALA A 43 5.69 11.76 18.89
N ALA A 44 4.72 12.17 18.06
CA ALA A 44 4.14 11.31 17.03
C ALA A 44 5.17 10.91 15.97
N ILE A 45 5.96 11.85 15.44
CA ILE A 45 7.05 11.60 14.48
C ILE A 45 8.06 10.60 15.07
N ASP A 46 8.52 10.83 16.31
CA ASP A 46 9.45 9.91 16.97
C ASP A 46 8.89 8.50 17.11
N ARG A 47 7.61 8.37 17.48
CA ARG A 47 6.95 7.08 17.57
C ARG A 47 6.77 6.40 16.22
N ILE A 48 6.40 7.13 15.16
CA ILE A 48 6.28 6.61 13.81
C ILE A 48 7.62 6.09 13.29
N GLN A 49 8.71 6.79 13.59
CA GLN A 49 10.05 6.39 13.20
C GLN A 49 10.51 5.09 13.88
N ARG A 50 10.20 4.91 15.17
CA ARG A 50 10.60 3.74 15.96
C ARG A 50 9.63 2.56 15.87
N GLY A 51 8.37 2.83 15.50
CA GLY A 51 7.28 1.85 15.52
C GLY A 51 6.70 1.62 14.14
N ASN A 52 6.24 0.39 13.89
CA ASN A 52 5.46 0.08 12.70
C ASN A 52 3.98 0.18 13.04
N TYR A 53 3.35 1.34 12.77
CA TYR A 53 1.92 1.52 12.94
C TYR A 53 1.18 1.17 11.66
N ASP A 54 0.12 0.37 11.81
CA ASP A 54 -0.77 -0.02 10.71
C ASP A 54 -1.80 1.07 10.43
N LEU A 55 -2.31 1.72 11.50
CA LEU A 55 -3.29 2.79 11.47
C LEU A 55 -2.83 3.97 12.32
N ILE A 56 -3.00 5.18 11.81
CA ILE A 56 -2.78 6.43 12.53
C ILE A 56 -4.08 7.24 12.48
N ILE A 57 -4.51 7.74 13.64
CA ILE A 57 -5.63 8.68 13.75
C ILE A 57 -5.05 9.98 14.29
N VAL A 58 -5.21 11.10 13.56
CA VAL A 58 -4.53 12.35 13.89
C VAL A 58 -5.46 13.56 13.74
N ASP A 59 -5.41 14.48 14.72
CA ASP A 59 -5.97 15.82 14.55
C ASP A 59 -5.04 16.67 13.68
N LEU A 60 -5.60 17.58 12.90
CA LEU A 60 -4.83 18.53 12.09
C LEU A 60 -4.09 19.54 12.93
N VAL A 61 -4.73 20.04 14.00
CA VAL A 61 -4.20 21.12 14.84
C VAL A 61 -3.70 20.52 16.14
N ILE A 62 -2.43 20.19 16.15
CA ILE A 62 -1.69 19.66 17.31
C ILE A 62 -0.40 20.46 17.50
N PRO A 63 0.14 20.56 18.74
CA PRO A 63 1.39 21.28 19.00
C PRO A 63 2.58 20.66 18.27
N GLY A 64 3.55 21.50 17.93
CA GLY A 64 4.80 21.11 17.29
C GLY A 64 4.65 20.93 15.79
N VAL A 65 4.43 19.72 15.34
CA VAL A 65 4.24 19.37 13.92
C VAL A 65 2.77 19.12 13.65
N GLY A 66 2.18 19.80 12.65
CA GLY A 66 0.76 19.68 12.31
C GLY A 66 0.38 18.30 11.75
N GLY A 67 -0.91 17.94 11.87
CA GLY A 67 -1.39 16.62 11.47
C GLY A 67 -1.20 16.30 9.98
N LEU A 68 -1.19 17.30 9.08
CA LEU A 68 -0.86 17.07 7.66
C LEU A 68 0.60 16.69 7.45
N ASP A 69 1.52 17.26 8.22
CA ASP A 69 2.93 16.92 8.14
C ASP A 69 3.19 15.55 8.76
N VAL A 70 2.47 15.19 9.83
CA VAL A 70 2.47 13.82 10.39
C VAL A 70 1.97 12.81 9.35
N LEU A 71 0.89 13.12 8.62
CA LEU A 71 0.39 12.27 7.53
C LEU A 71 1.47 12.05 6.46
N LYS A 72 2.09 13.12 5.95
CA LYS A 72 3.15 13.04 4.94
C LYS A 72 4.30 12.15 5.43
N TYR A 73 4.81 12.44 6.62
CA TYR A 73 5.90 11.68 7.22
C TYR A 73 5.55 10.19 7.39
N ALA A 74 4.34 9.88 7.87
CA ALA A 74 3.89 8.50 8.00
C ALA A 74 3.88 7.76 6.66
N LYS A 75 3.45 8.43 5.58
CA LYS A 75 3.43 7.87 4.22
C LYS A 75 4.82 7.73 3.60
N GLU A 76 5.75 8.60 3.93
CA GLU A 76 7.16 8.49 3.51
C GLU A 76 7.84 7.29 4.18
N ILE A 77 7.63 7.08 5.49
CA ILE A 77 8.20 5.95 6.23
C ILE A 77 7.57 4.62 5.79
N ASN A 78 6.23 4.58 5.69
CA ASN A 78 5.51 3.39 5.26
C ASN A 78 4.26 3.76 4.45
N PRO A 79 4.31 3.67 3.12
CA PRO A 79 3.17 3.98 2.24
C PRO A 79 1.91 3.15 2.53
N ASN A 80 2.04 2.00 3.20
CA ASN A 80 0.91 1.13 3.55
C ASN A 80 0.22 1.52 4.85
N THR A 81 0.81 2.41 5.67
CA THR A 81 0.16 2.92 6.88
C THR A 81 -1.14 3.63 6.48
N VAL A 82 -2.24 3.22 7.09
CA VAL A 82 -3.54 3.88 6.89
C VAL A 82 -3.61 5.09 7.83
N VAL A 83 -4.04 6.25 7.32
CA VAL A 83 -4.13 7.48 8.13
C VAL A 83 -5.53 8.05 8.01
N ILE A 84 -6.20 8.24 9.16
CA ILE A 84 -7.50 8.92 9.30
C ILE A 84 -7.26 10.25 9.99
N ILE A 85 -7.78 11.32 9.41
CA ILE A 85 -7.77 12.67 10.01
C ILE A 85 -9.11 12.91 10.69
N ILE A 86 -9.10 13.37 11.96
CA ILE A 86 -10.31 13.74 12.70
C ILE A 86 -10.09 15.12 13.29
N THR A 87 -10.76 16.17 12.78
CA THR A 87 -10.45 17.55 13.18
C THR A 87 -11.66 18.48 13.30
N GLY A 88 -11.58 19.41 14.26
CA GLY A 88 -12.52 20.53 14.40
C GLY A 88 -12.28 21.66 13.39
N TYR A 89 -11.10 21.73 12.80
CA TYR A 89 -10.68 22.78 11.85
C TYR A 89 -10.76 22.33 10.40
N ALA A 90 -11.86 21.65 10.07
CA ALA A 90 -12.06 21.13 8.72
C ALA A 90 -12.35 22.25 7.72
N SER A 91 -11.63 22.28 6.60
CA SER A 91 -11.88 23.09 5.43
C SER A 91 -11.79 22.24 4.15
N LEU A 92 -12.39 22.73 3.07
CA LEU A 92 -12.27 22.05 1.76
C LEU A 92 -10.79 21.95 1.32
N GLU A 93 -10.01 23.00 1.60
CA GLU A 93 -8.61 23.07 1.24
C GLU A 93 -7.78 22.00 2.00
N THR A 94 -7.93 21.90 3.32
CA THR A 94 -7.24 20.88 4.12
C THR A 94 -7.68 19.46 3.77
N ALA A 95 -8.94 19.26 3.43
CA ALA A 95 -9.44 17.95 2.96
C ALA A 95 -8.82 17.56 1.63
N ILE A 96 -8.72 18.48 0.66
CA ILE A 96 -8.08 18.23 -0.64
C ILE A 96 -6.59 17.86 -0.44
N ILE A 97 -5.88 18.61 0.43
CA ILE A 97 -4.48 18.32 0.73
C ILE A 97 -4.35 16.92 1.35
N ALA A 98 -5.18 16.61 2.36
CA ALA A 98 -5.16 15.32 3.03
C ALA A 98 -5.35 14.14 2.05
N VAL A 99 -6.33 14.26 1.15
CA VAL A 99 -6.58 13.22 0.12
C VAL A 99 -5.39 13.09 -0.83
N ARG A 100 -4.78 14.19 -1.28
CA ARG A 100 -3.59 14.17 -2.14
C ARG A 100 -2.38 13.52 -1.47
N GLU A 101 -2.21 13.75 -0.18
CA GLU A 101 -1.13 13.15 0.64
C GLU A 101 -1.46 11.71 1.07
N GLY A 102 -2.61 11.17 0.65
CA GLY A 102 -2.96 9.77 0.83
C GLY A 102 -3.64 9.46 2.16
N ALA A 103 -4.33 10.41 2.77
CA ALA A 103 -5.25 10.10 3.86
C ALA A 103 -6.30 9.09 3.41
N TYR A 104 -6.64 8.16 4.28
CA TYR A 104 -7.67 7.16 4.03
C TYR A 104 -9.06 7.73 4.22
N ASP A 105 -9.23 8.55 5.27
CA ASP A 105 -10.49 9.20 5.59
C ASP A 105 -10.24 10.55 6.27
N TYR A 106 -11.25 11.42 6.24
CA TYR A 106 -11.20 12.77 6.78
C TYR A 106 -12.53 13.10 7.46
N ILE A 107 -12.54 13.10 8.79
CA ILE A 107 -13.74 13.25 9.61
C ILE A 107 -13.73 14.62 10.28
N ARG A 108 -14.83 15.36 10.15
CA ARG A 108 -15.00 16.67 10.79
C ARG A 108 -15.60 16.53 12.19
N LYS A 109 -14.96 17.12 13.21
CA LYS A 109 -15.57 17.31 14.54
C LYS A 109 -16.59 18.48 14.50
N PRO A 110 -17.77 18.42 15.19
CA PRO A 110 -18.22 17.29 16.01
C PRO A 110 -18.75 16.14 15.16
N CYS A 111 -18.35 14.91 15.49
CA CYS A 111 -18.77 13.69 14.84
C CYS A 111 -19.35 12.69 15.86
N LYS A 112 -20.13 11.76 15.41
CA LYS A 112 -20.67 10.67 16.26
C LYS A 112 -19.59 9.61 16.45
N LEU A 113 -19.57 8.98 17.64
CA LEU A 113 -18.65 7.88 17.92
C LEU A 113 -18.83 6.70 16.96
N GLU A 114 -20.08 6.44 16.52
CA GLU A 114 -20.38 5.44 15.49
C GLU A 114 -19.68 5.72 14.16
N GLU A 115 -19.59 6.98 13.75
CA GLU A 115 -18.94 7.38 12.50
C GLU A 115 -17.43 7.07 12.56
N ILE A 116 -16.79 7.42 13.66
CA ILE A 116 -15.39 7.09 13.90
C ILE A 116 -15.18 5.58 13.94
N LYS A 117 -16.06 4.85 14.63
CA LYS A 117 -15.97 3.41 14.74
C LYS A 117 -16.06 2.74 13.37
N ILE A 118 -17.00 3.15 12.53
CA ILE A 118 -17.16 2.62 11.15
C ILE A 118 -15.90 2.90 10.32
N ALA A 119 -15.38 4.12 10.37
CA ALA A 119 -14.16 4.48 9.63
C ALA A 119 -12.95 3.64 10.06
N VAL A 120 -12.79 3.42 11.39
CA VAL A 120 -11.71 2.59 11.94
C VAL A 120 -11.87 1.12 11.57
N GLU A 121 -13.09 0.54 11.66
CA GLU A 121 -13.32 -0.86 11.25
C GLU A 121 -13.02 -1.05 9.76
N ASN A 122 -13.49 -0.16 8.89
CA ASN A 122 -13.19 -0.21 7.45
C ASN A 122 -11.68 -0.10 7.17
N ALA A 123 -10.97 0.76 7.93
CA ALA A 123 -9.52 0.88 7.84
C ALA A 123 -8.81 -0.41 8.26
N ILE A 124 -9.27 -1.05 9.34
CA ILE A 124 -8.71 -2.33 9.83
C ILE A 124 -8.96 -3.44 8.81
N ASP A 125 -10.14 -3.53 8.22
CA ASP A 125 -10.46 -4.51 7.18
C ASP A 125 -9.53 -4.33 5.97
N LYS A 126 -9.30 -3.10 5.54
CA LYS A 126 -8.32 -2.79 4.47
C LYS A 126 -6.90 -3.23 4.85
N ILE A 127 -6.47 -2.98 6.08
CA ILE A 127 -5.15 -3.38 6.59
C ILE A 127 -5.03 -4.91 6.57
N ASN A 128 -6.03 -5.62 7.08
CA ASN A 128 -6.05 -7.08 7.14
C ASN A 128 -6.01 -7.69 5.74
N LEU A 129 -6.82 -7.20 4.81
CA LEU A 129 -6.83 -7.63 3.42
C LEU A 129 -5.47 -7.39 2.74
N SER A 130 -4.83 -6.25 3.01
CA SER A 130 -3.50 -5.95 2.48
C SER A 130 -2.41 -6.88 3.05
N LYS A 131 -2.49 -7.21 4.35
CA LYS A 131 -1.58 -8.17 5.01
C LYS A 131 -1.77 -9.59 4.43
N GLU A 132 -3.01 -10.01 4.24
CA GLU A 132 -3.34 -11.32 3.67
C GLU A 132 -2.86 -11.43 2.22
N ASN A 133 -3.13 -10.44 1.39
CA ASN A 133 -2.64 -10.39 0.01
C ASN A 133 -1.12 -10.49 -0.06
N ARG A 134 -0.39 -9.76 0.79
CA ARG A 134 1.08 -9.83 0.85
C ARG A 134 1.57 -11.21 1.26
N LYS A 135 0.89 -11.85 2.24
CA LYS A 135 1.20 -13.23 2.67
C LYS A 135 0.95 -14.24 1.54
N LEU A 136 -0.13 -14.08 0.78
CA LEU A 136 -0.44 -14.94 -0.37
C LEU A 136 0.57 -14.78 -1.50
N ILE A 137 0.96 -13.55 -1.81
CA ILE A 137 2.01 -13.25 -2.79
C ILE A 137 3.33 -13.91 -2.39
N GLY A 138 3.77 -13.76 -1.13
CA GLY A 138 4.98 -14.42 -0.64
C GLY A 138 4.94 -15.95 -0.77
N LYS A 139 3.82 -16.59 -0.41
CA LYS A 139 3.65 -18.04 -0.59
C LYS A 139 3.72 -18.47 -2.07
N LEU A 140 3.16 -17.65 -2.96
CA LEU A 140 3.21 -17.91 -4.39
C LEU A 140 4.64 -17.80 -4.94
N GLU A 141 5.40 -16.81 -4.49
CA GLU A 141 6.82 -16.65 -4.85
C GLU A 141 7.67 -17.84 -4.36
N ASP A 142 7.45 -18.29 -3.14
CA ASP A 142 8.15 -19.44 -2.58
C ASP A 142 7.83 -20.73 -3.34
N ALA A 143 6.55 -21.00 -3.62
CA ALA A 143 6.13 -22.14 -4.41
C ALA A 143 6.71 -22.11 -5.85
N TYR A 144 6.80 -20.91 -6.43
CA TYR A 144 7.42 -20.73 -7.74
C TYR A 144 8.92 -21.03 -7.72
N ARG A 145 9.64 -20.57 -6.68
CA ARG A 145 11.07 -20.88 -6.50
C ARG A 145 11.30 -22.39 -6.36
N GLU A 146 10.46 -23.07 -5.57
CA GLU A 146 10.54 -24.53 -5.40
C GLU A 146 10.34 -25.28 -6.73
N LEU A 147 9.33 -24.88 -7.51
CA LEU A 147 9.10 -25.45 -8.84
C LEU A 147 10.30 -25.25 -9.78
N MET A 148 10.98 -24.12 -9.70
CA MET A 148 12.18 -23.82 -10.51
C MET A 148 13.37 -24.67 -10.10
N THR A 149 13.58 -24.91 -8.81
CA THR A 149 14.66 -25.79 -8.32
C THR A 149 14.44 -27.25 -8.76
N LEU A 150 13.22 -27.76 -8.60
CA LEU A 150 12.85 -29.13 -9.02
C LEU A 150 13.00 -29.37 -10.54
N LYS A 151 12.73 -28.34 -11.35
CA LYS A 151 12.95 -28.41 -12.81
C LYS A 151 14.43 -28.42 -13.19
N LYS A 152 15.28 -27.70 -12.47
CA LYS A 152 16.74 -27.73 -12.66
C LYS A 152 17.32 -29.11 -12.37
N GLU A 153 16.86 -29.76 -11.29
CA GLU A 153 17.34 -31.09 -10.90
C GLU A 153 16.93 -32.20 -11.87
N LYS A 154 15.77 -32.06 -12.57
CA LYS A 154 15.28 -33.05 -13.53
C LYS A 154 15.86 -32.94 -14.94
N GLY A 155 16.87 -32.09 -15.15
CA GLY A 155 17.64 -32.02 -16.42
C GLY A 155 16.81 -31.66 -17.68
N GLN A 156 15.56 -31.22 -17.51
CA GLN A 156 14.77 -30.72 -18.63
C GLN A 156 15.08 -29.22 -18.84
N GLY A 157 16.14 -28.94 -19.60
CA GLY A 157 16.56 -27.62 -20.00
C GLY A 157 15.61 -26.89 -20.95
N GLY A 158 14.35 -26.75 -20.56
CA GLY A 158 13.45 -25.81 -21.19
C GLY A 158 13.69 -24.43 -20.56
N LYS A 159 14.18 -23.48 -21.34
CA LYS A 159 14.26 -22.06 -20.95
C LYS A 159 12.86 -21.58 -20.58
N ILE A 160 12.52 -21.62 -19.30
CA ILE A 160 11.36 -20.89 -18.81
C ILE A 160 11.86 -19.47 -18.52
N ALA A 161 11.41 -18.53 -19.33
CA ALA A 161 11.57 -17.13 -19.04
C ALA A 161 11.12 -16.86 -17.59
N SER A 162 11.98 -16.21 -16.82
CA SER A 162 11.66 -15.79 -15.46
C SER A 162 10.47 -14.83 -15.52
N VAL A 163 9.30 -15.36 -15.20
CA VAL A 163 8.09 -14.54 -15.08
C VAL A 163 8.14 -13.90 -13.70
N ASN A 164 8.70 -12.71 -13.61
CA ASN A 164 8.54 -11.86 -12.43
C ASN A 164 7.11 -11.33 -12.39
N PHE A 165 6.20 -12.09 -11.82
CA PHE A 165 4.78 -11.72 -11.74
C PHE A 165 4.48 -10.58 -10.78
N PHE A 166 5.44 -10.19 -9.93
CA PHE A 166 5.17 -9.29 -8.82
C PHE A 166 6.28 -8.26 -8.58
N SER A 167 6.28 -7.23 -9.39
CA SER A 167 6.78 -5.93 -8.95
C SER A 167 5.58 -5.08 -8.56
N SER A 168 5.58 -4.57 -7.35
CA SER A 168 4.45 -3.86 -6.73
C SER A 168 4.03 -2.56 -7.45
N ASN A 169 4.70 -2.19 -8.53
CA ASN A 169 4.38 -0.98 -9.29
C ASN A 169 4.29 -1.14 -10.82
N MET A 170 4.67 -2.31 -11.39
CA MET A 170 4.40 -2.61 -12.81
C MET A 170 4.51 -4.13 -13.05
N PRO A 171 3.61 -4.77 -13.82
CA PRO A 171 3.87 -6.10 -14.35
C PRO A 171 5.12 -5.99 -15.22
N THR A 172 6.13 -6.81 -14.92
CA THR A 172 7.47 -6.65 -15.48
C THR A 172 7.46 -6.87 -16.97
N LEU A 173 7.88 -5.86 -17.69
CA LEU A 173 8.23 -5.92 -19.11
C LEU A 173 9.35 -6.94 -19.42
N ASP A 174 9.94 -7.58 -18.41
CA ASP A 174 10.93 -8.65 -18.58
C ASP A 174 10.40 -9.84 -19.37
N TYR A 175 9.09 -10.12 -19.35
CA TYR A 175 8.49 -11.11 -20.26
C TYR A 175 8.64 -10.71 -21.74
N LEU A 176 8.60 -9.42 -22.02
CA LEU A 176 8.83 -8.89 -23.38
C LEU A 176 10.32 -8.71 -23.71
N TYR A 177 11.21 -8.73 -22.68
CA TYR A 177 12.64 -8.53 -22.85
C TYR A 177 13.47 -9.80 -22.75
N SER A 178 13.09 -10.79 -21.94
CA SER A 178 13.88 -12.00 -21.66
C SER A 178 13.39 -13.29 -22.35
N GLY A 179 12.22 -13.29 -22.94
CA GLY A 179 11.66 -14.45 -23.63
C GLY A 179 12.06 -14.48 -25.09
N SER A 180 12.84 -15.43 -25.50
CA SER A 180 13.01 -16.11 -26.82
C SER A 180 12.50 -15.42 -28.11
N TYR A 181 12.43 -14.09 -28.15
CA TYR A 181 12.36 -13.37 -29.41
C TYR A 181 13.73 -12.80 -29.68
N PRO A 182 14.41 -13.21 -30.77
CA PRO A 182 15.64 -12.59 -31.20
C PRO A 182 15.31 -11.12 -31.42
N SER A 183 16.11 -10.20 -30.88
CA SER A 183 16.16 -8.74 -31.12
C SER A 183 15.01 -8.19 -32.00
N GLY A 184 13.77 -8.34 -31.55
CA GLY A 184 12.59 -7.90 -32.29
C GLY A 184 12.51 -6.39 -32.28
N ASN A 185 12.23 -5.80 -33.44
CA ASN A 185 12.02 -4.37 -33.59
C ASN A 185 10.76 -3.94 -32.78
N LEU A 186 10.57 -2.64 -32.59
CA LEU A 186 9.41 -2.06 -31.87
C LEU A 186 8.06 -2.64 -32.32
N VAL A 187 7.93 -2.98 -33.62
CA VAL A 187 6.70 -3.51 -34.21
C VAL A 187 6.36 -4.89 -33.66
N ASP A 188 7.35 -5.76 -33.43
CA ASP A 188 7.12 -7.10 -32.90
C ASP A 188 6.74 -7.04 -31.41
N LYS A 189 7.34 -6.11 -30.65
CA LYS A 189 6.97 -5.83 -29.25
C LYS A 189 5.52 -5.31 -29.13
N LEU A 190 5.09 -4.44 -30.03
CA LEU A 190 3.72 -3.92 -30.10
C LEU A 190 2.71 -4.99 -30.50
N LYS A 191 3.07 -5.90 -31.42
CA LYS A 191 2.23 -7.06 -31.80
C LYS A 191 2.05 -8.03 -30.64
N ALA A 192 3.13 -8.34 -29.89
CA ALA A 192 3.06 -9.17 -28.70
C ALA A 192 2.15 -8.55 -27.62
N LEU A 193 2.28 -7.25 -27.36
CA LEU A 193 1.43 -6.50 -26.44
C LEU A 193 -0.05 -6.58 -26.85
N SER A 194 -0.35 -6.41 -28.14
CA SER A 194 -1.71 -6.51 -28.69
C SER A 194 -2.28 -7.93 -28.56
N SER A 195 -1.44 -8.96 -28.70
CA SER A 195 -1.83 -10.35 -28.51
C SER A 195 -2.20 -10.65 -27.04
N LEU A 196 -1.41 -10.12 -26.08
CA LEU A 196 -1.70 -10.27 -24.64
C LEU A 196 -3.03 -9.59 -24.26
N ARG A 197 -3.32 -8.41 -24.81
CA ARG A 197 -4.63 -7.76 -24.62
C ARG A 197 -5.78 -8.61 -25.19
N LYS A 198 -5.65 -9.14 -26.42
CA LYS A 198 -6.68 -9.99 -27.04
C LYS A 198 -6.94 -11.27 -26.25
N LYS A 199 -5.94 -11.79 -25.54
CA LYS A 199 -6.05 -12.97 -24.65
C LYS A 199 -6.60 -12.65 -23.27
N GLY A 200 -6.97 -11.39 -22.98
CA GLY A 200 -7.46 -10.96 -21.67
C GLY A 200 -6.40 -10.94 -20.56
N MET A 201 -5.13 -11.03 -20.92
CA MET A 201 -3.99 -11.01 -19.98
C MET A 201 -3.56 -9.59 -19.59
N LEU A 202 -4.07 -8.58 -20.29
CA LEU A 202 -3.85 -7.15 -20.01
C LEU A 202 -5.17 -6.40 -20.06
N THR A 203 -5.39 -5.52 -19.10
CA THR A 203 -6.48 -4.55 -19.11
C THR A 203 -6.20 -3.45 -20.14
N GLU A 204 -7.23 -2.70 -20.54
CA GLU A 204 -7.08 -1.58 -21.48
C GLU A 204 -6.10 -0.51 -20.95
N SER A 205 -6.20 -0.18 -19.67
CA SER A 205 -5.32 0.79 -19.01
C SER A 205 -3.86 0.34 -18.97
N GLU A 206 -3.60 -0.93 -18.72
CA GLU A 206 -2.26 -1.52 -18.74
C GLU A 206 -1.69 -1.52 -20.17
N PHE A 207 -2.50 -1.90 -21.15
CA PHE A 207 -2.10 -1.88 -22.55
C PHE A 207 -1.67 -0.48 -23.02
N ILE A 208 -2.43 0.56 -22.67
CA ILE A 208 -2.11 1.95 -23.01
C ILE A 208 -0.78 2.39 -22.38
N ARG A 209 -0.55 2.07 -21.10
CA ARG A 209 0.69 2.41 -20.39
C ARG A 209 1.90 1.71 -21.01
N PHE A 210 1.81 0.41 -21.30
CA PHE A 210 2.90 -0.34 -21.92
C PHE A 210 3.20 0.14 -23.33
N LYS A 211 2.18 0.45 -24.11
CA LYS A 211 2.35 1.02 -25.45
C LYS A 211 3.09 2.37 -25.40
N ALA A 212 2.70 3.27 -24.49
CA ALA A 212 3.35 4.57 -24.31
C ALA A 212 4.83 4.39 -23.94
N TYR A 213 5.15 3.52 -22.97
CA TYR A 213 6.52 3.23 -22.55
C TYR A 213 7.40 2.69 -23.70
N LEU A 214 6.90 1.73 -24.52
CA LEU A 214 7.63 1.19 -25.65
C LEU A 214 7.93 2.24 -26.71
N LEU A 215 7.00 3.18 -26.95
CA LEU A 215 7.17 4.27 -27.90
C LEU A 215 8.18 5.31 -27.41
N GLU A 216 8.14 5.67 -26.13
CA GLU A 216 9.07 6.61 -25.49
C GLU A 216 10.51 6.09 -25.54
N LYS A 217 10.72 4.81 -25.18
CA LYS A 217 12.04 4.20 -25.19
C LYS A 217 12.62 4.08 -26.60
N ALA A 218 11.81 3.80 -27.59
CA ALA A 218 12.23 3.75 -28.99
C ALA A 218 12.56 5.15 -29.57
N GLY A 219 12.03 6.22 -28.98
CA GLY A 219 12.37 7.60 -29.33
C GLY A 219 13.71 8.07 -28.78
N ASN A 220 14.19 7.48 -27.67
CA ASN A 220 15.45 7.84 -26.99
C ASN A 220 16.68 7.02 -27.45
N GLU A 221 16.50 6.05 -28.33
CA GLU A 221 17.60 5.25 -28.95
C GLU A 221 18.05 5.80 -30.31
N ARG A 222 17.75 7.09 -30.60
CA ARG A 222 18.27 7.79 -31.80
C ARG A 222 19.31 8.82 -31.45
#